data_cebd062e581d5eee1069a073640453d3
#
_entry.id   cebd062e581d5eee1069a073640453d3
#
_cell.length_a   1.000
_cell.length_b   1.000
_cell.length_c   1.000
_cell.angle_alpha   90.00
_cell.angle_beta   90.00
_cell.angle_gamma   90.00
#
_symmetry.space_group_name_H-M   'P 1'
#
loop_
_entity.id
_entity.type
_entity.pdbx_description
1 polymer ?
#
loop_
_entity_poly.entity_id
_entity_poly.type
_entity_poly.pdbx_seq_one_letter_code
_entity_poly.pdbx_strand_id
1 'polypeptide(L)'
;MMNKYRITFSPTGGTEKVSKSITKNWGHVEDIDLTIVDKDYYDISLTENDIAVIAMPTYAGLAPQVALDRLTKINAHNCKCVIVAVYGNRAYEDTLVQMEDYAHKAGFDVIGAISAIAEHSIFHQFATGRPDENDCHQLEEFGDQILDKISHKINTKPNIPGHRPYKKAGGGTIPQANTLCTKCGLCVMKCPTGAISKDNPQVTDKNKCISCMRCVVVCPNQARSLDQEKMVVIETAITKVCSIKKECELFL
;
A
#
# COMPACT_ATOMS: atom_id res chain seq x y z
N MET A 1 1.25 14.68 -24.60
CA MET A 1 1.54 15.25 -23.26
C MET A 1 1.59 14.07 -22.30
N MET A 2 2.53 14.00 -21.37
CA MET A 2 2.68 12.88 -20.43
C MET A 2 1.66 13.04 -19.30
N ASN A 3 0.70 12.09 -19.20
CA ASN A 3 -0.19 12.06 -18.05
C ASN A 3 0.50 11.34 -16.88
N LYS A 4 0.11 11.68 -15.67
CA LYS A 4 0.74 11.20 -14.44
C LYS A 4 -0.32 10.62 -13.52
N TYR A 5 -0.05 9.44 -12.97
CA TYR A 5 -1.03 8.68 -12.19
C TYR A 5 -0.47 8.27 -10.82
N ARG A 6 -1.32 8.27 -9.80
CA ARG A 6 -1.09 7.56 -8.54
C ARG A 6 -2.07 6.39 -8.47
N ILE A 7 -1.54 5.17 -8.51
CA ILE A 7 -2.30 3.94 -8.39
C ILE A 7 -2.05 3.41 -6.98
N THR A 8 -3.01 3.57 -6.06
CA THR A 8 -2.75 3.33 -4.64
C THR A 8 -3.74 2.35 -4.01
N PHE A 9 -3.21 1.49 -3.14
CA PHE A 9 -4.02 0.75 -2.17
C PHE A 9 -3.72 1.28 -0.77
N SER A 10 -4.58 2.14 -0.24
CA SER A 10 -4.32 2.83 1.03
C SER A 10 -5.50 2.75 2.02
N PRO A 11 -5.68 1.61 2.71
CA PRO A 11 -6.79 1.44 3.64
C PRO A 11 -6.79 2.41 4.83
N THR A 12 -5.62 2.81 5.33
CA THR A 12 -5.47 3.65 6.54
C THR A 12 -4.86 5.03 6.26
N GLY A 13 -4.57 5.36 4.99
CA GLY A 13 -4.07 6.68 4.59
C GLY A 13 -2.54 6.79 4.48
N GLY A 14 -1.76 5.94 5.15
CA GLY A 14 -0.29 6.04 5.15
C GLY A 14 0.34 5.90 3.75
N THR A 15 -0.10 4.92 2.97
CA THR A 15 0.37 4.69 1.59
C THR A 15 0.01 5.87 0.67
N GLU A 16 -1.18 6.44 0.84
CA GLU A 16 -1.61 7.63 0.09
C GLU A 16 -0.74 8.84 0.42
N LYS A 17 -0.42 9.07 1.70
CA LYS A 17 0.48 10.16 2.12
C LYS A 17 1.85 10.03 1.47
N VAL A 18 2.45 8.83 1.47
CA VAL A 18 3.72 8.53 0.79
C VAL A 18 3.64 8.85 -0.70
N SER A 19 2.64 8.32 -1.41
CA SER A 19 2.52 8.53 -2.87
C SER A 19 2.29 9.99 -3.24
N LYS A 20 1.56 10.74 -2.41
CA LYS A 20 1.38 12.19 -2.58
C LYS A 20 2.68 12.97 -2.40
N SER A 21 3.52 12.58 -1.43
CA SER A 21 4.84 13.20 -1.25
C SER A 21 5.74 12.97 -2.46
N ILE A 22 5.82 11.74 -2.98
CA ILE A 22 6.60 11.42 -4.18
C ILE A 22 6.17 12.28 -5.38
N THR A 23 4.88 12.52 -5.53
CA THR A 23 4.34 13.21 -6.71
C THR A 23 4.06 14.70 -6.49
N LYS A 24 4.54 15.29 -5.40
CA LYS A 24 4.22 16.68 -5.03
C LYS A 24 4.59 17.69 -6.11
N ASN A 25 5.76 17.53 -6.72
CA ASN A 25 6.29 18.43 -7.75
C ASN A 25 5.86 18.03 -9.18
N TRP A 26 5.01 16.98 -9.32
CA TRP A 26 4.66 16.45 -10.63
C TRP A 26 3.58 17.25 -11.38
N GLY A 27 2.97 18.26 -10.75
CA GLY A 27 1.83 19.01 -11.28
C GLY A 27 0.53 18.23 -11.18
N HIS A 28 -0.28 18.19 -12.23
CA HIS A 28 -1.53 17.43 -12.22
C HIS A 28 -1.26 15.93 -12.24
N VAL A 29 -1.84 15.21 -11.29
CA VAL A 29 -1.73 13.75 -11.16
C VAL A 29 -3.11 13.15 -10.89
N GLU A 30 -3.54 12.18 -11.67
CA GLU A 30 -4.79 11.45 -11.48
C GLU A 30 -4.66 10.35 -10.43
N ASP A 31 -5.69 10.19 -9.58
CA ASP A 31 -5.75 9.16 -8.55
C ASP A 31 -6.57 7.94 -9.00
N ILE A 32 -5.96 6.76 -8.93
CA ILE A 32 -6.61 5.46 -9.13
C ILE A 32 -6.56 4.71 -7.80
N ASP A 33 -7.69 4.70 -7.08
CA ASP A 33 -7.82 4.03 -5.77
C ASP A 33 -8.15 2.55 -5.95
N LEU A 34 -7.21 1.68 -5.59
CA LEU A 34 -7.36 0.23 -5.61
C LEU A 34 -8.13 -0.33 -4.40
N THR A 35 -8.59 0.50 -3.45
CA THR A 35 -9.42 0.03 -2.33
C THR A 35 -10.90 -0.11 -2.69
N ILE A 36 -11.34 0.47 -3.80
CA ILE A 36 -12.74 0.48 -4.22
C ILE A 36 -13.14 -0.88 -4.76
N VAL A 37 -14.17 -1.51 -4.17
CA VAL A 37 -14.58 -2.89 -4.49
C VAL A 37 -15.33 -2.97 -5.82
N ASP A 38 -16.25 -2.05 -6.04
CA ASP A 38 -17.20 -2.10 -7.17
C ASP A 38 -16.72 -1.28 -8.39
N LYS A 39 -15.40 -0.95 -8.45
CA LYS A 39 -14.81 -0.26 -9.59
C LYS A 39 -14.38 -1.27 -10.65
N ASP A 40 -14.74 -1.02 -11.91
CA ASP A 40 -14.17 -1.74 -13.03
C ASP A 40 -12.79 -1.15 -13.37
N TYR A 41 -11.76 -1.94 -13.14
CA TYR A 41 -10.38 -1.56 -13.42
C TYR A 41 -9.96 -1.89 -14.86
N TYR A 42 -10.74 -2.70 -15.59
CA TYR A 42 -10.50 -2.99 -17.01
C TYR A 42 -10.75 -1.79 -17.92
N ASP A 43 -11.59 -0.85 -17.47
CA ASP A 43 -11.86 0.40 -18.20
C ASP A 43 -10.69 1.39 -18.16
N ILE A 44 -9.67 1.13 -17.32
CA ILE A 44 -8.50 1.99 -17.21
C ILE A 44 -7.46 1.56 -18.24
N SER A 45 -7.13 2.48 -19.14
CA SER A 45 -6.13 2.29 -20.18
C SER A 45 -5.12 3.44 -20.14
N LEU A 46 -3.85 3.09 -19.98
CA LEU A 46 -2.71 4.01 -19.98
C LEU A 46 -1.92 3.87 -21.28
N THR A 47 -0.89 4.66 -21.48
CA THR A 47 -0.04 4.62 -22.67
C THR A 47 1.44 4.62 -22.31
N GLU A 48 2.30 4.26 -23.26
CA GLU A 48 3.76 4.31 -23.12
C GLU A 48 4.32 5.72 -22.82
N ASN A 49 3.53 6.77 -23.11
CA ASN A 49 3.90 8.15 -22.83
C ASN A 49 3.52 8.61 -21.42
N ASP A 50 2.82 7.78 -20.67
CA ASP A 50 2.36 8.10 -19.33
C ASP A 50 3.33 7.57 -18.26
N ILE A 51 3.18 8.07 -17.04
CA ILE A 51 3.91 7.57 -15.88
C ILE A 51 2.97 7.33 -14.69
N ALA A 52 3.21 6.25 -13.95
CA ALA A 52 2.46 5.92 -12.75
C ALA A 52 3.37 5.71 -11.53
N VAL A 53 2.94 6.19 -10.36
CA VAL A 53 3.42 5.73 -9.05
C VAL A 53 2.43 4.68 -8.54
N ILE A 54 2.89 3.44 -8.41
CA ILE A 54 2.08 2.32 -7.90
C ILE A 54 2.48 2.07 -6.46
N ALA A 55 1.64 2.42 -5.49
CA ALA A 55 1.97 2.33 -4.06
C ALA A 55 1.03 1.37 -3.32
N MET A 56 1.62 0.43 -2.58
CA MET A 56 0.90 -0.56 -1.79
C MET A 56 1.51 -0.72 -0.40
N PRO A 57 0.71 -1.03 0.64
CA PRO A 57 1.24 -1.36 1.95
C PRO A 57 1.85 -2.76 1.94
N THR A 58 2.79 -2.98 2.84
CA THR A 58 3.36 -4.29 3.11
C THR A 58 2.64 -4.96 4.27
N TYR A 59 2.02 -6.12 4.03
CA TYR A 59 1.40 -6.95 5.05
C TYR A 59 2.16 -8.28 5.15
N ALA A 60 2.80 -8.50 6.32
CA ALA A 60 3.65 -9.67 6.56
C ALA A 60 4.74 -9.91 5.48
N GLY A 61 5.26 -8.82 4.87
CA GLY A 61 6.35 -8.86 3.88
C GLY A 61 5.91 -9.02 2.43
N LEU A 62 4.61 -8.91 2.15
CA LEU A 62 4.02 -8.98 0.81
C LEU A 62 3.00 -7.85 0.59
N ALA A 63 2.78 -7.48 -0.65
CA ALA A 63 1.67 -6.60 -1.03
C ALA A 63 0.32 -7.35 -0.90
N PRO A 64 -0.79 -6.65 -0.58
CA PRO A 64 -2.10 -7.28 -0.50
C PRO A 64 -2.52 -7.88 -1.85
N GLN A 65 -2.83 -9.19 -1.87
CA GLN A 65 -3.19 -9.89 -3.11
C GLN A 65 -4.35 -9.21 -3.85
N VAL A 66 -5.36 -8.73 -3.13
CA VAL A 66 -6.51 -8.02 -3.72
C VAL A 66 -6.09 -6.74 -4.47
N ALA A 67 -5.04 -6.05 -4.02
CA ALA A 67 -4.51 -4.87 -4.71
C ALA A 67 -3.77 -5.27 -5.99
N LEU A 68 -2.97 -6.33 -5.92
CA LEU A 68 -2.26 -6.90 -7.06
C LEU A 68 -3.23 -7.41 -8.13
N ASP A 69 -4.29 -8.12 -7.72
CA ASP A 69 -5.33 -8.62 -8.64
C ASP A 69 -6.09 -7.47 -9.33
N ARG A 70 -6.29 -6.34 -8.65
CA ARG A 70 -6.89 -5.15 -9.25
C ARG A 70 -5.93 -4.44 -10.18
N LEU A 71 -4.65 -4.36 -9.82
CA LEU A 71 -3.60 -3.78 -10.67
C LEU A 71 -3.53 -4.51 -12.02
N THR A 72 -3.60 -5.85 -12.01
CA THR A 72 -3.52 -6.65 -13.26
C THR A 72 -4.72 -6.50 -14.19
N LYS A 73 -5.77 -5.81 -13.79
CA LYS A 73 -6.91 -5.46 -14.64
C LYS A 73 -6.72 -4.17 -15.42
N ILE A 74 -5.75 -3.34 -15.02
CA ILE A 74 -5.41 -2.10 -15.72
C ILE A 74 -4.63 -2.43 -16.99
N ASN A 75 -5.00 -1.82 -18.11
CA ASN A 75 -4.30 -1.94 -19.37
C ASN A 75 -3.18 -0.90 -19.45
N ALA A 76 -1.95 -1.28 -19.09
CA ALA A 76 -0.86 -0.31 -18.93
C ALA A 76 -0.13 0.05 -20.24
N HIS A 77 -0.15 -0.80 -21.28
CA HIS A 77 0.44 -0.53 -22.60
C HIS A 77 1.86 0.07 -22.54
N ASN A 78 2.76 -0.55 -21.77
CA ASN A 78 4.13 -0.09 -21.51
C ASN A 78 4.24 1.28 -20.82
N CYS A 79 3.18 1.75 -20.15
CA CYS A 79 3.27 2.91 -19.25
C CYS A 79 4.43 2.71 -18.27
N LYS A 80 5.29 3.72 -18.15
CA LYS A 80 6.38 3.69 -17.17
C LYS A 80 5.82 3.74 -15.76
N CYS A 81 6.40 2.96 -14.85
CA CYS A 81 5.97 3.05 -13.47
C CYS A 81 7.13 2.95 -12.48
N VAL A 82 6.88 3.51 -11.28
CA VAL A 82 7.68 3.32 -10.08
C VAL A 82 6.80 2.60 -9.06
N ILE A 83 7.29 1.47 -8.54
CA ILE A 83 6.60 0.69 -7.52
C ILE A 83 7.06 1.11 -6.13
N VAL A 84 6.13 1.22 -5.18
CA VAL A 84 6.39 1.73 -3.83
C VAL A 84 5.84 0.78 -2.78
N ALA A 85 6.72 0.14 -2.01
CA ALA A 85 6.36 -0.66 -0.85
C ALA A 85 6.35 0.22 0.40
N VAL A 86 5.17 0.39 1.01
CA VAL A 86 5.01 1.20 2.23
C VAL A 86 4.86 0.27 3.44
N TYR A 87 5.70 0.44 4.46
CA TYR A 87 5.72 -0.48 5.60
C TYR A 87 5.92 0.22 6.95
N GLY A 88 5.41 -0.44 8.00
CA GLY A 88 5.43 0.05 9.38
C GLY A 88 6.73 -0.29 10.12
N ASN A 89 7.88 0.07 9.58
CA ASN A 89 9.22 -0.04 10.18
C ASN A 89 9.72 -1.47 10.50
N ARG A 90 8.94 -2.55 10.21
CA ARG A 90 9.43 -3.92 10.41
C ARG A 90 10.37 -4.34 9.27
N ALA A 91 9.83 -4.66 8.12
CA ALA A 91 10.53 -4.98 6.88
C ALA A 91 9.50 -5.06 5.73
N TYR A 92 9.92 -4.75 4.51
CA TYR A 92 9.11 -4.92 3.31
C TYR A 92 9.36 -6.25 2.59
N GLU A 93 10.44 -6.94 2.94
CA GLU A 93 10.81 -8.28 2.45
C GLU A 93 10.63 -8.44 0.93
N ASP A 94 9.70 -9.29 0.47
CA ASP A 94 9.52 -9.56 -0.96
C ASP A 94 8.44 -8.69 -1.63
N THR A 95 7.93 -7.66 -0.95
CA THR A 95 6.86 -6.80 -1.47
C THR A 95 7.22 -6.16 -2.81
N LEU A 96 8.44 -5.61 -2.94
CA LEU A 96 8.85 -4.92 -4.16
C LEU A 96 8.96 -5.86 -5.36
N VAL A 97 9.64 -7.00 -5.22
CA VAL A 97 9.76 -7.98 -6.33
C VAL A 97 8.40 -8.58 -6.69
N GLN A 98 7.50 -8.76 -5.72
CA GLN A 98 6.13 -9.19 -5.99
C GLN A 98 5.37 -8.10 -6.78
N MET A 99 5.48 -6.84 -6.38
CA MET A 99 4.85 -5.73 -7.12
C MET A 99 5.41 -5.59 -8.52
N GLU A 100 6.71 -5.79 -8.73
CA GLU A 100 7.35 -5.79 -10.05
C GLU A 100 6.72 -6.82 -10.97
N ASP A 101 6.60 -8.08 -10.53
CA ASP A 101 6.03 -9.16 -11.34
C ASP A 101 4.57 -8.87 -11.73
N TYR A 102 3.77 -8.32 -10.81
CA TYR A 102 2.38 -7.96 -11.09
C TYR A 102 2.25 -6.69 -11.94
N ALA A 103 3.15 -5.72 -11.81
CA ALA A 103 3.22 -4.56 -12.68
C ALA A 103 3.54 -4.98 -14.14
N HIS A 104 4.55 -5.84 -14.34
CA HIS A 104 4.85 -6.41 -15.65
C HIS A 104 3.66 -7.21 -16.23
N LYS A 105 2.95 -7.99 -15.39
CA LYS A 105 1.74 -8.72 -15.82
C LYS A 105 0.63 -7.79 -16.28
N ALA A 106 0.52 -6.59 -15.70
CA ALA A 106 -0.41 -5.54 -16.12
C ALA A 106 0.06 -4.76 -17.36
N GLY A 107 1.28 -5.01 -17.84
CA GLY A 107 1.88 -4.34 -18.98
C GLY A 107 2.62 -3.04 -18.67
N PHE A 108 2.99 -2.78 -17.41
CA PHE A 108 3.84 -1.64 -17.04
C PHE A 108 5.32 -1.90 -17.33
N ASP A 109 6.05 -0.83 -17.63
CA ASP A 109 7.51 -0.79 -17.67
C ASP A 109 8.04 -0.23 -16.33
N VAL A 110 8.57 -1.11 -15.47
CA VAL A 110 9.08 -0.71 -14.16
C VAL A 110 10.45 -0.05 -14.31
N ILE A 111 10.53 1.26 -14.03
CA ILE A 111 11.75 2.08 -14.17
C ILE A 111 12.41 2.44 -12.85
N GLY A 112 11.77 2.15 -11.72
CA GLY A 112 12.27 2.40 -10.38
C GLY A 112 11.43 1.74 -9.31
N ALA A 113 11.98 1.63 -8.10
CA ALA A 113 11.29 1.16 -6.93
C ALA A 113 11.64 2.00 -5.70
N ILE A 114 10.71 2.10 -4.75
CA ILE A 114 10.91 2.81 -3.48
C ILE A 114 10.45 1.91 -2.34
N SER A 115 11.26 1.82 -1.27
CA SER A 115 10.78 1.41 0.04
C SER A 115 10.54 2.63 0.91
N ALA A 116 9.34 2.77 1.49
CA ALA A 116 8.97 3.94 2.27
C ALA A 116 8.36 3.58 3.62
N ILE A 117 8.65 4.41 4.63
CA ILE A 117 8.18 4.20 5.99
C ILE A 117 6.87 4.96 6.20
N ALA A 118 5.91 4.30 6.85
CA ALA A 118 4.72 4.93 7.40
C ALA A 118 4.46 4.39 8.82
N GLU A 119 3.65 5.10 9.60
CA GLU A 119 3.22 4.62 10.91
C GLU A 119 2.60 3.22 10.79
N HIS A 120 2.97 2.33 11.70
CA HIS A 120 2.51 0.95 11.67
C HIS A 120 1.00 0.88 11.95
N SER A 121 0.22 0.35 11.01
CA SER A 121 -1.26 0.40 11.04
C SER A 121 -1.93 -0.34 12.21
N ILE A 122 -1.18 -1.14 12.95
CA ILE A 122 -1.66 -1.88 14.14
C ILE A 122 -0.98 -1.38 15.41
N PHE A 123 0.34 -1.21 15.38
CA PHE A 123 1.17 -0.84 16.53
C PHE A 123 1.68 0.59 16.33
N HIS A 124 0.84 1.57 16.63
CA HIS A 124 1.08 3.00 16.35
C HIS A 124 2.33 3.58 17.03
N GLN A 125 2.87 2.90 18.06
CA GLN A 125 4.15 3.26 18.67
C GLN A 125 5.36 3.00 17.78
N PHE A 126 5.23 2.22 16.69
CA PHE A 126 6.30 2.02 15.72
C PHE A 126 6.14 2.98 14.54
N ALA A 127 7.21 3.70 14.23
CA ALA A 127 7.24 4.75 13.22
C ALA A 127 6.12 5.80 13.41
N THR A 128 5.82 6.16 14.67
CA THR A 128 4.77 7.13 15.03
C THR A 128 4.92 8.42 14.25
N GLY A 129 3.84 8.89 13.64
CA GLY A 129 3.78 10.13 12.86
C GLY A 129 4.44 10.08 11.48
N ARG A 130 5.09 8.98 11.10
CA ARG A 130 5.72 8.84 9.78
C ARG A 130 4.70 8.54 8.66
N PRO A 131 4.98 8.98 7.41
CA PRO A 131 6.10 9.83 7.01
C PRO A 131 6.04 11.19 7.70
N ASP A 132 7.14 11.62 8.33
CA ASP A 132 7.30 12.95 8.89
C ASP A 132 7.74 13.97 7.83
N GLU A 133 8.09 15.20 8.23
CA GLU A 133 8.52 16.24 7.29
C GLU A 133 9.81 15.85 6.53
N ASN A 134 10.76 15.21 7.21
CA ASN A 134 12.00 14.76 6.59
C ASN A 134 11.75 13.63 5.58
N ASP A 135 10.90 12.67 5.95
CA ASP A 135 10.47 11.62 5.02
C ASP A 135 9.77 12.20 3.79
N CYS A 136 8.87 13.15 4.00
CA CYS A 136 8.16 13.80 2.90
C CYS A 136 9.11 14.52 1.96
N HIS A 137 10.10 15.25 2.50
CA HIS A 137 11.13 15.94 1.70
C HIS A 137 11.98 14.94 0.91
N GLN A 138 12.45 13.85 1.55
CA GLN A 138 13.20 12.79 0.87
C GLN A 138 12.38 12.12 -0.26
N LEU A 139 11.10 11.88 -0.01
CA LEU A 139 10.20 11.31 -1.02
C LEU A 139 9.93 12.28 -2.19
N GLU A 140 9.87 13.59 -1.94
CA GLU A 140 9.82 14.64 -2.98
C GLU A 140 11.07 14.60 -3.85
N GLU A 141 12.27 14.55 -3.24
CA GLU A 141 13.54 14.43 -3.97
C GLU A 141 13.58 13.14 -4.81
N PHE A 142 13.07 12.01 -4.31
CA PHE A 142 12.95 10.79 -5.10
C PHE A 142 12.03 10.98 -6.31
N GLY A 143 10.92 11.69 -6.12
CA GLY A 143 10.00 12.05 -7.21
C GLY A 143 10.67 12.86 -8.30
N ASP A 144 11.49 13.84 -7.93
CA ASP A 144 12.25 14.68 -8.87
C ASP A 144 13.32 13.87 -9.62
N GLN A 145 14.06 12.99 -8.93
CA GLN A 145 15.04 12.09 -9.56
C GLN A 145 14.40 11.13 -10.58
N ILE A 146 13.17 10.67 -10.33
CA ILE A 146 12.42 9.84 -11.27
C ILE A 146 12.07 10.63 -12.53
N LEU A 147 11.59 11.88 -12.40
CA LEU A 147 11.30 12.73 -13.55
C LEU A 147 12.57 13.05 -14.35
N ASP A 148 13.69 13.29 -13.67
CA ASP A 148 14.99 13.51 -14.31
C ASP A 148 15.46 12.29 -15.11
N LYS A 149 15.33 11.10 -14.55
CA LYS A 149 15.62 9.83 -15.26
C LYS A 149 14.84 9.73 -16.57
N ILE A 150 13.55 10.07 -16.54
CA ILE A 150 12.69 10.04 -17.72
C ILE A 150 13.10 11.11 -18.74
N SER A 151 13.33 12.35 -18.27
CA SER A 151 13.69 13.48 -19.13
C SER A 151 14.99 13.25 -19.88
N HIS A 152 15.96 12.61 -19.25
CA HIS A 152 17.26 12.25 -19.82
C HIS A 152 17.26 10.91 -20.56
N LYS A 153 16.08 10.23 -20.68
CA LYS A 153 15.92 8.93 -21.37
C LYS A 153 16.88 7.86 -20.87
N ILE A 154 17.14 7.83 -19.56
CA ILE A 154 18.02 6.84 -18.94
C ILE A 154 17.25 5.51 -18.82
N ASN A 155 17.70 4.49 -19.53
CA ASN A 155 17.01 3.19 -19.64
C ASN A 155 17.60 2.09 -18.71
N THR A 156 18.26 2.46 -17.62
CA THR A 156 18.72 1.48 -16.62
C THR A 156 17.51 0.81 -15.96
N LYS A 157 17.59 -0.50 -15.78
CA LYS A 157 16.59 -1.23 -14.98
C LYS A 157 16.98 -1.18 -13.51
N PRO A 158 16.04 -0.98 -12.60
CA PRO A 158 16.33 -0.96 -11.18
C PRO A 158 16.74 -2.36 -10.69
N ASN A 159 17.68 -2.40 -9.74
CA ASN A 159 17.98 -3.62 -8.99
C ASN A 159 17.04 -3.70 -7.78
N ILE A 160 15.90 -4.39 -7.94
CA ILE A 160 14.83 -4.42 -6.95
C ILE A 160 15.12 -5.50 -5.90
N PRO A 161 15.20 -5.14 -4.60
CA PRO A 161 15.45 -6.10 -3.53
C PRO A 161 14.25 -7.01 -3.26
N GLY A 162 14.56 -8.27 -2.91
CA GLY A 162 13.59 -9.33 -2.59
C GLY A 162 14.00 -10.67 -3.19
N HIS A 163 13.22 -11.70 -2.94
CA HIS A 163 13.51 -13.08 -3.38
C HIS A 163 12.35 -13.66 -4.17
N ARG A 164 12.69 -14.51 -5.14
CA ARG A 164 11.74 -15.37 -5.86
C ARG A 164 12.18 -16.84 -5.67
N PRO A 165 11.29 -17.75 -5.24
CA PRO A 165 9.88 -17.54 -4.92
C PRO A 165 9.69 -16.71 -3.66
N TYR A 166 8.56 -15.94 -3.60
CA TYR A 166 8.24 -15.11 -2.45
C TYR A 166 8.03 -15.94 -1.19
N LYS A 167 8.25 -15.32 -0.05
CA LYS A 167 7.88 -15.90 1.24
C LYS A 167 6.37 -16.22 1.27
N LYS A 168 5.98 -17.15 2.14
CA LYS A 168 4.56 -17.38 2.41
C LYS A 168 4.02 -16.25 3.28
N ALA A 169 2.86 -15.72 2.92
CA ALA A 169 2.17 -14.74 3.76
C ALA A 169 1.87 -15.32 5.14
N GLY A 170 2.16 -14.55 6.18
CA GLY A 170 1.75 -14.89 7.55
C GLY A 170 0.25 -14.66 7.76
N GLY A 171 -0.34 -15.30 8.76
CA GLY A 171 -1.71 -15.01 9.19
C GLY A 171 -1.83 -13.62 9.81
N GLY A 172 -2.95 -12.94 9.58
CA GLY A 172 -3.27 -11.66 10.19
C GLY A 172 -4.22 -11.80 11.38
N THR A 173 -4.36 -10.71 12.14
CA THR A 173 -5.37 -10.60 13.21
C THR A 173 -6.62 -9.90 12.68
N ILE A 174 -7.80 -10.38 13.08
CA ILE A 174 -9.08 -9.94 12.56
C ILE A 174 -9.76 -9.02 13.55
N PRO A 175 -10.03 -7.75 13.19
CA PRO A 175 -10.76 -6.83 14.06
C PRO A 175 -12.18 -7.33 14.33
N GLN A 176 -12.54 -7.38 15.61
CA GLN A 176 -13.86 -7.75 16.10
C GLN A 176 -14.68 -6.52 16.48
N ALA A 177 -15.99 -6.61 16.33
CA ALA A 177 -16.89 -5.57 16.82
C ALA A 177 -17.27 -5.85 18.28
N ASN A 178 -17.32 -4.80 19.09
CA ASN A 178 -17.77 -4.85 20.50
C ASN A 178 -19.21 -4.29 20.66
N THR A 179 -19.66 -4.13 21.88
CA THR A 179 -21.01 -3.68 22.23
C THR A 179 -21.32 -2.24 21.82
N LEU A 180 -20.34 -1.41 21.49
CA LEU A 180 -20.52 -0.05 20.98
C LEU A 180 -20.95 0.00 19.52
N CYS A 181 -21.02 -1.16 18.85
CA CYS A 181 -21.40 -1.24 17.45
C CYS A 181 -22.88 -0.93 17.23
N THR A 182 -23.17 0.20 16.59
CA THR A 182 -24.54 0.63 16.23
C THR A 182 -25.02 0.03 14.90
N LYS A 183 -24.26 -0.86 14.28
CA LYS A 183 -24.57 -1.48 12.97
C LYS A 183 -24.79 -0.50 11.83
N CYS A 184 -24.13 0.67 11.86
CA CYS A 184 -24.28 1.73 10.86
C CYS A 184 -23.82 1.36 9.43
N GLY A 185 -23.13 0.24 9.24
CA GLY A 185 -22.71 -0.28 7.93
C GLY A 185 -21.47 0.39 7.30
N LEU A 186 -20.92 1.46 7.88
CA LEU A 186 -19.79 2.17 7.29
C LEU A 186 -18.57 1.27 7.03
N CYS A 187 -18.23 0.40 7.98
CA CYS A 187 -17.15 -0.56 7.84
C CYS A 187 -17.42 -1.62 6.74
N VAL A 188 -18.69 -1.95 6.48
CA VAL A 188 -19.09 -2.83 5.36
C VAL A 188 -18.79 -2.16 4.02
N MET A 189 -19.26 -0.93 3.84
CA MET A 189 -19.06 -0.16 2.60
C MET A 189 -17.58 0.12 2.30
N LYS A 190 -16.79 0.31 3.35
CA LYS A 190 -15.36 0.68 3.21
C LYS A 190 -14.41 -0.52 3.22
N CYS A 191 -14.90 -1.74 3.43
CA CYS A 191 -14.04 -2.93 3.45
C CYS A 191 -13.52 -3.27 2.04
N PRO A 192 -12.20 -3.20 1.78
CA PRO A 192 -11.67 -3.39 0.42
C PRO A 192 -11.80 -4.82 -0.11
N THR A 193 -12.15 -5.78 0.76
CA THR A 193 -12.31 -7.20 0.40
C THR A 193 -13.74 -7.71 0.58
N GLY A 194 -14.67 -6.85 1.06
CA GLY A 194 -16.02 -7.28 1.37
C GLY A 194 -16.07 -8.34 2.48
N ALA A 195 -15.11 -8.33 3.40
CA ALA A 195 -15.03 -9.32 4.49
C ALA A 195 -16.07 -9.11 5.60
N ILE A 196 -16.74 -7.96 5.66
CA ILE A 196 -17.71 -7.65 6.72
C ILE A 196 -19.11 -7.89 6.17
N SER A 197 -19.91 -8.69 6.91
CA SER A 197 -21.26 -9.06 6.51
C SER A 197 -22.17 -7.83 6.33
N LYS A 198 -22.92 -7.80 5.24
CA LYS A 198 -23.93 -6.77 4.98
C LYS A 198 -25.14 -6.91 5.91
N ASP A 199 -25.52 -8.15 6.23
CA ASP A 199 -26.68 -8.45 7.08
C ASP A 199 -26.39 -8.22 8.57
N ASN A 200 -25.14 -8.49 8.99
CA ASN A 200 -24.70 -8.24 10.34
C ASN A 200 -23.27 -7.65 10.36
N PRO A 201 -23.13 -6.31 10.41
CA PRO A 201 -21.83 -5.64 10.42
C PRO A 201 -20.88 -6.02 11.58
N GLN A 202 -21.34 -6.77 12.57
CA GLN A 202 -20.50 -7.29 13.63
C GLN A 202 -19.71 -8.55 13.22
N VAL A 203 -20.16 -9.24 12.17
CA VAL A 203 -19.54 -10.48 11.67
C VAL A 203 -18.50 -10.16 10.61
N THR A 204 -17.30 -10.72 10.75
CA THR A 204 -16.20 -10.62 9.78
C THR A 204 -15.81 -12.00 9.27
N ASP A 205 -15.84 -12.20 7.96
CA ASP A 205 -15.32 -13.40 7.31
C ASP A 205 -13.78 -13.41 7.39
N LYS A 206 -13.25 -14.37 8.17
CA LYS A 206 -11.81 -14.52 8.39
C LYS A 206 -11.03 -14.89 7.13
N ASN A 207 -11.67 -15.53 6.17
CA ASN A 207 -11.00 -15.96 4.93
C ASN A 207 -10.85 -14.81 3.92
N LYS A 208 -11.69 -13.76 4.04
CA LYS A 208 -11.63 -12.57 3.22
C LYS A 208 -10.86 -11.41 3.87
N CYS A 209 -10.73 -11.43 5.19
CA CYS A 209 -10.11 -10.34 5.93
C CYS A 209 -8.60 -10.34 5.74
N ILE A 210 -8.04 -9.23 5.25
CA ILE A 210 -6.60 -9.03 5.06
C ILE A 210 -5.95 -8.22 6.19
N SER A 211 -6.61 -8.01 7.31
CA SER A 211 -6.09 -7.27 8.48
C SER A 211 -5.62 -5.85 8.18
N CYS A 212 -6.25 -5.17 7.23
CA CYS A 212 -5.83 -3.84 6.76
C CYS A 212 -6.21 -2.69 7.70
N MET A 213 -6.89 -2.92 8.77
CA MET A 213 -7.35 -1.97 9.80
C MET A 213 -8.33 -0.88 9.29
N ARG A 214 -8.76 -0.88 8.03
CA ARG A 214 -9.70 0.12 7.51
C ARG A 214 -10.97 0.24 8.35
N CYS A 215 -11.55 -0.90 8.72
CA CYS A 215 -12.78 -0.95 9.53
C CYS A 215 -12.60 -0.41 10.97
N VAL A 216 -11.39 -0.44 11.49
CA VAL A 216 -11.03 0.15 12.79
C VAL A 216 -10.99 1.69 12.65
N VAL A 217 -10.24 2.18 11.65
CA VAL A 217 -10.04 3.62 11.41
C VAL A 217 -11.34 4.35 11.05
N VAL A 218 -12.21 3.74 10.24
CA VAL A 218 -13.46 4.41 9.79
C VAL A 218 -14.61 4.30 10.78
N CYS A 219 -14.47 3.54 11.87
CA CYS A 219 -15.57 3.33 12.80
C CYS A 219 -15.82 4.58 13.67
N PRO A 220 -16.95 5.29 13.51
CA PRO A 220 -17.20 6.52 14.27
C PRO A 220 -17.37 6.28 15.77
N ASN A 221 -17.77 5.06 16.15
CA ASN A 221 -17.99 4.67 17.54
C ASN A 221 -16.79 3.91 18.14
N GLN A 222 -15.66 3.80 17.41
CA GLN A 222 -14.50 3.00 17.84
C GLN A 222 -14.86 1.58 18.29
N ALA A 223 -15.89 1.02 17.65
CA ALA A 223 -16.49 -0.26 18.03
C ALA A 223 -15.74 -1.47 17.47
N ARG A 224 -14.61 -1.27 16.76
CA ARG A 224 -13.79 -2.35 16.22
C ARG A 224 -12.39 -2.31 16.76
N SER A 225 -11.93 -3.44 17.29
CA SER A 225 -10.61 -3.58 17.87
C SER A 225 -10.04 -4.97 17.61
N LEU A 226 -8.75 -5.13 17.86
CA LEU A 226 -8.06 -6.41 17.87
C LEU A 226 -8.08 -7.01 19.26
N ASP A 227 -7.91 -8.34 19.31
CA ASP A 227 -7.75 -9.11 20.54
C ASP A 227 -6.45 -8.69 21.23
N GLN A 228 -6.56 -8.08 22.41
CA GLN A 228 -5.43 -7.49 23.13
C GLN A 228 -4.39 -8.54 23.56
N GLU A 229 -4.80 -9.74 23.96
CA GLU A 229 -3.87 -10.78 24.38
C GLU A 229 -2.98 -11.23 23.22
N LYS A 230 -3.59 -11.40 22.03
CA LYS A 230 -2.84 -11.73 20.81
C LYS A 230 -1.92 -10.59 20.39
N MET A 231 -2.37 -9.33 20.59
CA MET A 231 -1.56 -8.17 20.24
C MET A 231 -0.28 -8.08 21.07
N VAL A 232 -0.34 -8.33 22.36
CA VAL A 232 0.84 -8.34 23.25
C VAL A 232 1.90 -9.35 22.77
N VAL A 233 1.46 -10.55 22.36
CA VAL A 233 2.37 -11.59 21.84
C VAL A 233 3.05 -11.14 20.55
N ILE A 234 2.28 -10.58 19.60
CA ILE A 234 2.82 -10.12 18.32
C ILE A 234 3.75 -8.91 18.53
N GLU A 235 3.35 -7.96 19.34
CA GLU A 235 4.14 -6.77 19.69
C GLU A 235 5.50 -7.17 20.22
N THR A 236 5.53 -8.06 21.22
CA THR A 236 6.78 -8.57 21.81
C THR A 236 7.71 -9.18 20.74
N ALA A 237 7.14 -9.96 19.82
CA ALA A 237 7.91 -10.61 18.77
C ALA A 237 8.53 -9.64 17.75
N ILE A 238 7.88 -8.49 17.48
CA ILE A 238 8.35 -7.55 16.45
C ILE A 238 9.08 -6.33 17.01
N THR A 239 8.96 -6.04 18.32
CA THR A 239 9.50 -4.83 18.96
C THR A 239 10.97 -4.61 18.63
N LYS A 240 11.82 -5.63 18.76
CA LYS A 240 13.26 -5.49 18.51
C LYS A 240 13.57 -4.99 17.09
N VAL A 241 12.83 -5.46 16.09
CA VAL A 241 13.07 -5.09 14.68
C VAL A 241 12.41 -3.75 14.36
N CYS A 242 11.23 -3.49 14.91
CA CYS A 242 10.47 -2.26 14.65
C CYS A 242 11.02 -1.03 15.40
N SER A 243 11.82 -1.22 16.46
CA SER A 243 12.46 -0.11 17.19
C SER A 243 13.70 0.47 16.50
N ILE A 244 14.26 -0.23 15.52
CA ILE A 244 15.40 0.27 14.74
C ILE A 244 14.86 1.25 13.69
N LYS A 245 15.28 2.54 13.79
CA LYS A 245 14.91 3.55 12.78
C LYS A 245 15.40 3.11 11.40
N LYS A 246 14.51 3.19 10.42
CA LYS A 246 14.81 2.93 9.01
C LYS A 246 14.51 4.17 8.19
N GLU A 247 15.16 4.29 7.05
CA GLU A 247 14.98 5.39 6.11
C GLU A 247 14.26 4.90 4.84
N CYS A 248 13.73 5.84 4.06
CA CYS A 248 13.21 5.53 2.74
C CYS A 248 14.37 5.28 1.77
N GLU A 249 14.18 4.38 0.81
CA GLU A 249 15.21 4.01 -0.16
C GLU A 249 14.67 4.10 -1.58
N LEU A 250 15.49 4.58 -2.51
CA LEU A 250 15.18 4.66 -3.95
C LEU A 250 16.11 3.73 -4.74
N PHE A 251 15.54 2.93 -5.62
CA PHE A 251 16.22 2.01 -6.55
C PHE A 251 15.90 2.43 -7.99
N LEU A 252 16.92 2.91 -8.74
CA LEU A 252 16.80 3.38 -10.13
C LEU A 252 17.67 2.61 -11.12
#